data_46ffba7f66e6a3e3e15e42ea13db3fc9
#
_entry.id   46ffba7f66e6a3e3e15e42ea13db3fc9
#
_cell.length_a   1.000
_cell.length_b   1.000
_cell.length_c   1.000
_cell.angle_alpha   90.00
_cell.angle_beta   90.00
_cell.angle_gamma   90.00
#
_symmetry.space_group_name_H-M   'P 1'
#
loop_
_entity.id
_entity.type
_entity.pdbx_description
1 polymer ?
#
loop_
_entity_poly.entity_id
_entity_poly.type
_entity_poly.pdbx_seq_one_letter_code
_entity_poly.pdbx_strand_id
1 'polypeptide(L)'
;MSEKNIILTARIASMLLTPFYLPVMGILAIFFFSYLSMFPWQFKVSLVVMVYLFTVFIPTVLIHLYRQYQGWTLLQLGQKERRMVPYAISILCYFSCFYLMNLLHLPHLITSILIVALVIQMLCAVINVWWKISTHTAAIGGVLGALLAFSFILNFNSVWWLCLVVIASGIVGSSRIILRQHTLTQVTAGFFLGIISAFFTIILI
;
A
#
# COMPACT_ATOMS: atom_id res chain seq x y z
N MET A 1 -23.03 -7.04 19.44
CA MET A 1 -22.70 -5.81 18.68
C MET A 1 -23.80 -5.59 17.66
N SER A 2 -24.31 -4.35 17.51
CA SER A 2 -25.30 -4.08 16.46
C SER A 2 -24.64 -4.17 15.08
N GLU A 3 -25.38 -4.56 14.05
CA GLU A 3 -24.89 -4.64 12.66
C GLU A 3 -24.26 -3.32 12.19
N LYS A 4 -24.83 -2.19 12.61
CA LYS A 4 -24.32 -0.85 12.33
C LYS A 4 -22.89 -0.65 12.88
N ASN A 5 -22.61 -1.16 14.09
CA ASN A 5 -21.28 -1.02 14.70
C ASN A 5 -20.24 -1.86 13.97
N ILE A 6 -20.60 -3.07 13.50
CA ILE A 6 -19.72 -3.94 12.73
C ILE A 6 -19.34 -3.26 11.39
N ILE A 7 -20.30 -2.68 10.71
CA ILE A 7 -20.05 -1.95 9.45
C ILE A 7 -19.20 -0.70 9.70
N LEU A 8 -19.43 0.02 10.81
CA LEU A 8 -18.63 1.21 11.15
C LEU A 8 -17.19 0.83 11.45
N THR A 9 -16.95 -0.18 12.28
CA THR A 9 -15.59 -0.65 12.60
C THR A 9 -14.86 -1.16 11.36
N ALA A 10 -15.52 -1.92 10.48
CA ALA A 10 -14.96 -2.35 9.21
C ALA A 10 -14.59 -1.17 8.29
N ARG A 11 -15.41 -0.12 8.27
CA ARG A 11 -15.13 1.10 7.50
C ARG A 11 -13.90 1.83 8.06
N ILE A 12 -13.82 2.01 9.37
CA ILE A 12 -12.67 2.67 10.03
C ILE A 12 -11.37 1.87 9.76
N ALA A 13 -11.39 0.56 9.97
CA ALA A 13 -10.23 -0.30 9.72
C ALA A 13 -9.77 -0.23 8.25
N SER A 14 -10.71 -0.25 7.30
CA SER A 14 -10.41 -0.12 5.88
C SER A 14 -9.88 1.27 5.49
N MET A 15 -10.25 2.33 6.20
CA MET A 15 -9.75 3.70 5.97
C MET A 15 -8.35 3.90 6.55
N LEU A 16 -8.07 3.35 7.73
CA LEU A 16 -6.76 3.46 8.36
C LEU A 16 -5.68 2.66 7.62
N LEU A 17 -6.05 1.49 7.09
CA LEU A 17 -5.13 0.58 6.39
C LEU A 17 -5.33 0.66 4.86
N THR A 18 -5.42 1.90 4.32
CA THR A 18 -5.48 2.08 2.86
C THR A 18 -4.13 1.84 2.22
N PRO A 19 -4.07 1.38 0.96
CA PRO A 19 -2.82 1.15 0.24
C PRO A 19 -1.93 2.40 0.14
N PHE A 20 -2.51 3.60 0.22
CA PHE A 20 -1.78 4.85 0.12
C PHE A 20 -0.88 5.17 1.32
N TYR A 21 -1.26 4.75 2.53
CA TYR A 21 -0.45 4.96 3.74
C TYR A 21 0.68 3.95 3.92
N LEU A 22 0.59 2.77 3.28
CA LEU A 22 1.54 1.70 3.52
C LEU A 22 2.98 2.02 3.10
N PRO A 23 3.27 2.75 1.99
CA PRO A 23 4.64 3.19 1.71
C PRO A 23 5.21 4.11 2.80
N VAL A 24 4.40 5.02 3.33
CA VAL A 24 4.80 5.91 4.43
C VAL A 24 5.13 5.10 5.69
N MET A 25 4.26 4.14 6.05
CA MET A 25 4.50 3.24 7.18
C MET A 25 5.75 2.38 6.99
N GLY A 26 6.00 1.92 5.76
CA GLY A 26 7.20 1.17 5.41
C GLY A 26 8.47 2.00 5.63
N ILE A 27 8.49 3.27 5.22
CA ILE A 27 9.63 4.17 5.45
C ILE A 27 9.83 4.46 6.94
N LEU A 28 8.75 4.70 7.68
CA LEU A 28 8.83 4.86 9.13
C LEU A 28 9.42 3.60 9.78
N ALA A 29 8.98 2.41 9.37
CA ALA A 29 9.52 1.16 9.88
C ALA A 29 11.04 1.02 9.61
N ILE A 30 11.50 1.37 8.40
CA ILE A 30 12.94 1.35 8.09
C ILE A 30 13.71 2.32 8.98
N PHE A 31 13.21 3.50 9.29
CA PHE A 31 13.88 4.42 10.21
C PHE A 31 13.96 3.92 11.64
N PHE A 32 13.04 3.04 12.06
CA PHE A 32 13.09 2.45 13.40
C PHE A 32 13.97 1.19 13.47
N PHE A 33 14.02 0.38 12.41
CA PHE A 33 14.59 -0.97 12.44
C PHE A 33 15.88 -1.14 11.65
N SER A 34 16.36 -0.11 10.95
CA SER A 34 17.60 -0.19 10.17
C SER A 34 18.65 0.83 10.61
N TYR A 35 19.86 0.72 10.04
CA TYR A 35 20.94 1.69 10.23
C TYR A 35 20.55 3.12 9.82
N LEU A 36 19.46 3.30 9.08
CA LEU A 36 18.92 4.61 8.70
C LEU A 36 18.34 5.39 9.89
N SER A 37 18.21 4.75 11.05
CA SER A 37 17.90 5.43 12.32
C SER A 37 18.93 6.50 12.69
N MET A 38 20.17 6.39 12.18
CA MET A 38 21.28 7.34 12.42
C MET A 38 21.14 8.65 11.62
N PHE A 39 20.28 8.72 10.60
CA PHE A 39 20.12 9.95 9.82
C PHE A 39 19.56 11.10 10.66
N PRO A 40 19.95 12.37 10.34
CA PRO A 40 19.40 13.55 11.00
C PRO A 40 17.88 13.62 10.95
N TRP A 41 17.28 14.16 12.00
CA TRP A 41 15.82 14.31 12.12
C TRP A 41 15.22 15.06 10.93
N GLN A 42 15.87 16.14 10.48
CA GLN A 42 15.40 16.96 9.35
C GLN A 42 15.27 16.13 8.07
N PHE A 43 16.24 15.25 7.81
CA PHE A 43 16.20 14.34 6.67
C PHE A 43 15.04 13.35 6.77
N LYS A 44 14.85 12.73 7.93
CA LYS A 44 13.73 11.79 8.14
C LYS A 44 12.38 12.43 7.91
N VAL A 45 12.17 13.63 8.47
CA VAL A 45 10.91 14.37 8.30
C VAL A 45 10.70 14.78 6.85
N SER A 46 11.71 15.35 6.19
CA SER A 46 11.58 15.76 4.78
C SER A 46 11.25 14.58 3.86
N LEU A 47 11.86 13.42 4.11
CA LEU A 47 11.58 12.21 3.34
C LEU A 47 10.16 11.68 3.58
N VAL A 48 9.73 11.59 4.83
CA VAL A 48 8.36 11.16 5.17
C VAL A 48 7.33 12.10 4.55
N VAL A 49 7.56 13.42 4.63
CA VAL A 49 6.68 14.43 4.02
C VAL A 49 6.65 14.26 2.49
N MET A 50 7.79 14.09 1.85
CA MET A 50 7.87 13.86 0.41
C MET A 50 7.07 12.62 0.01
N VAL A 51 7.30 11.49 0.66
CA VAL A 51 6.57 10.25 0.35
C VAL A 51 5.08 10.41 0.63
N TYR A 52 4.69 11.01 1.74
CA TYR A 52 3.28 11.30 2.05
C TYR A 52 2.62 12.15 0.96
N LEU A 53 3.28 13.20 0.49
CA LEU A 53 2.76 14.06 -0.56
C LEU A 53 2.49 13.27 -1.85
N PHE A 54 3.43 12.46 -2.30
CA PHE A 54 3.32 11.73 -3.56
C PHE A 54 2.48 10.46 -3.47
N THR A 55 2.43 9.79 -2.32
CA THR A 55 1.68 8.52 -2.19
C THR A 55 0.29 8.68 -1.62
N VAL A 56 0.03 9.73 -0.83
CA VAL A 56 -1.26 9.95 -0.16
C VAL A 56 -1.94 11.21 -0.68
N PHE A 57 -1.31 12.37 -0.50
CA PHE A 57 -1.97 13.67 -0.71
C PHE A 57 -2.30 13.90 -2.19
N ILE A 58 -1.30 13.90 -3.07
CA ILE A 58 -1.49 14.19 -4.50
C ILE A 58 -2.46 13.19 -5.15
N PRO A 59 -2.28 11.85 -5.05
CA PRO A 59 -3.21 10.93 -5.68
C PRO A 59 -4.64 11.06 -5.12
N THR A 60 -4.79 11.27 -3.81
CA THR A 60 -6.12 11.44 -3.21
C THR A 60 -6.84 12.67 -3.75
N VAL A 61 -6.14 13.80 -3.85
CA VAL A 61 -6.68 15.05 -4.40
C VAL A 61 -7.04 14.87 -5.88
N LEU A 62 -6.14 14.31 -6.69
CA LEU A 62 -6.39 14.10 -8.12
C LEU A 62 -7.56 13.15 -8.38
N ILE A 63 -7.65 12.04 -7.62
CA ILE A 63 -8.77 11.10 -7.72
C ILE A 63 -10.08 11.76 -7.27
N HIS A 64 -10.03 12.61 -6.23
CA HIS A 64 -11.21 13.35 -5.77
C HIS A 64 -11.71 14.34 -6.83
N LEU A 65 -10.81 15.13 -7.42
CA LEU A 65 -11.13 16.09 -8.49
C LEU A 65 -11.68 15.35 -9.73
N TYR A 66 -11.03 14.25 -10.13
CA TYR A 66 -11.50 13.43 -11.24
C TYR A 66 -12.92 12.88 -10.99
N ARG A 67 -13.17 12.38 -9.78
CA ARG A 67 -14.50 11.91 -9.38
C ARG A 67 -15.55 13.02 -9.45
N GLN A 68 -15.23 14.22 -8.95
CA GLN A 68 -16.14 15.37 -9.00
C GLN A 68 -16.43 15.79 -10.45
N TYR A 69 -15.41 15.85 -11.29
CA TYR A 69 -15.55 16.16 -12.72
C TYR A 69 -16.49 15.20 -13.44
N GLN A 70 -16.42 13.90 -13.09
CA GLN A 70 -17.29 12.85 -13.66
C GLN A 70 -18.68 12.77 -13.00
N GLY A 71 -18.95 13.50 -11.92
CA GLY A 71 -20.18 13.42 -11.16
C GLY A 71 -20.42 12.08 -10.47
N TRP A 72 -19.37 11.29 -10.22
CA TRP A 72 -19.51 9.94 -9.66
C TRP A 72 -19.58 9.92 -8.14
N THR A 73 -20.42 9.00 -7.61
CA THR A 73 -20.43 8.67 -6.19
C THR A 73 -19.22 7.79 -5.82
N LEU A 74 -18.90 7.70 -4.52
CA LEU A 74 -17.84 6.81 -4.02
C LEU A 74 -18.09 5.33 -4.35
N LEU A 75 -19.37 4.90 -4.33
CA LEU A 75 -19.75 3.54 -4.68
C LEU A 75 -19.52 3.26 -6.18
N GLN A 76 -19.80 4.22 -7.03
CA GLN A 76 -19.57 4.10 -8.47
C GLN A 76 -18.09 4.06 -8.82
N LEU A 77 -17.24 4.82 -8.12
CA LEU A 77 -15.78 4.75 -8.28
C LEU A 77 -15.23 3.37 -7.89
N GLY A 78 -15.91 2.64 -7.01
CA GLY A 78 -15.57 1.28 -6.60
C GLY A 78 -15.86 0.20 -7.66
N GLN A 79 -16.54 0.53 -8.77
CA GLN A 79 -16.78 -0.40 -9.87
C GLN A 79 -15.48 -0.71 -10.62
N LYS A 80 -15.38 -1.91 -11.20
CA LYS A 80 -14.17 -2.42 -11.85
C LYS A 80 -13.67 -1.48 -12.96
N GLU A 81 -14.59 -1.08 -13.84
CA GLU A 81 -14.29 -0.28 -15.05
C GLU A 81 -13.78 1.12 -14.70
N ARG A 82 -14.26 1.69 -13.60
CA ARG A 82 -13.95 3.05 -13.16
C ARG A 82 -12.66 3.16 -12.34
N ARG A 83 -12.06 2.02 -11.98
CA ARG A 83 -10.82 1.98 -11.20
C ARG A 83 -9.55 2.21 -12.01
N MET A 84 -9.60 2.09 -13.34
CA MET A 84 -8.41 2.20 -14.19
C MET A 84 -7.75 3.58 -14.08
N VAL A 85 -8.53 4.66 -14.10
CA VAL A 85 -7.98 6.03 -13.97
C VAL A 85 -7.39 6.29 -12.58
N PRO A 86 -8.04 5.95 -11.46
CA PRO A 86 -7.39 5.95 -10.14
C PRO A 86 -6.07 5.17 -10.07
N TYR A 87 -5.98 4.00 -10.71
CA TYR A 87 -4.72 3.25 -10.79
C TYR A 87 -3.65 4.03 -11.55
N ALA A 88 -3.97 4.57 -12.74
CA ALA A 88 -3.05 5.34 -13.55
C ALA A 88 -2.52 6.58 -12.79
N ILE A 89 -3.40 7.32 -12.12
CA ILE A 89 -3.03 8.48 -11.30
C ILE A 89 -2.05 8.05 -10.19
N SER A 90 -2.38 6.98 -9.45
CA SER A 90 -1.53 6.49 -8.36
C SER A 90 -0.18 6.01 -8.84
N ILE A 91 -0.13 5.27 -9.96
CA ILE A 91 1.12 4.77 -10.57
C ILE A 91 2.00 5.96 -11.00
N LEU A 92 1.44 6.96 -11.65
CA LEU A 92 2.18 8.15 -12.07
C LEU A 92 2.74 8.92 -10.86
N CYS A 93 1.97 9.10 -9.80
CA CYS A 93 2.43 9.77 -8.59
C CYS A 93 3.55 8.99 -7.89
N TYR A 94 3.42 7.66 -7.78
CA TYR A 94 4.46 6.81 -7.17
C TYR A 94 5.72 6.78 -8.01
N PHE A 95 5.59 6.70 -9.35
CA PHE A 95 6.72 6.78 -10.26
C PHE A 95 7.44 8.13 -10.16
N SER A 96 6.71 9.23 -10.08
CA SER A 96 7.29 10.57 -9.88
C SER A 96 8.06 10.67 -8.56
N CYS A 97 7.53 10.09 -7.48
CA CYS A 97 8.22 10.00 -6.20
C CYS A 97 9.52 9.18 -6.30
N PHE A 98 9.44 8.01 -6.92
CA PHE A 98 10.60 7.15 -7.15
C PHE A 98 11.67 7.85 -8.00
N TYR A 99 11.27 8.51 -9.08
CA TYR A 99 12.18 9.29 -9.93
C TYR A 99 12.89 10.40 -9.14
N LEU A 100 12.15 11.14 -8.32
CA LEU A 100 12.72 12.18 -7.44
C LEU A 100 13.69 11.59 -6.41
N MET A 101 13.37 10.43 -5.83
CA MET A 101 14.28 9.74 -4.91
C MET A 101 15.60 9.35 -5.57
N ASN A 102 15.55 8.90 -6.84
CA ASN A 102 16.75 8.58 -7.60
C ASN A 102 17.58 9.83 -7.92
N LEU A 103 16.96 10.95 -8.29
CA LEU A 103 17.67 12.23 -8.49
C LEU A 103 18.36 12.71 -7.22
N LEU A 104 17.77 12.46 -6.05
CA LEU A 104 18.35 12.80 -4.75
C LEU A 104 19.37 11.76 -4.25
N HIS A 105 19.69 10.74 -5.05
CA HIS A 105 20.62 9.65 -4.70
C HIS A 105 20.32 9.01 -3.34
N LEU A 106 19.04 8.77 -3.05
CA LEU A 106 18.63 8.16 -1.77
C LEU A 106 19.06 6.68 -1.69
N PRO A 107 19.31 6.15 -0.47
CA PRO A 107 19.69 4.76 -0.27
C PRO A 107 18.68 3.77 -0.89
N HIS A 108 19.19 2.72 -1.51
CA HIS A 108 18.36 1.68 -2.16
C HIS A 108 17.31 1.06 -1.23
N LEU A 109 17.63 0.92 0.06
CA LEU A 109 16.67 0.42 1.05
C LEU A 109 15.41 1.29 1.18
N ILE A 110 15.52 2.59 0.99
CA ILE A 110 14.39 3.53 1.02
C ILE A 110 13.61 3.45 -0.29
N THR A 111 14.31 3.47 -1.42
CA THR A 111 13.68 3.45 -2.74
C THR A 111 12.99 2.12 -3.04
N SER A 112 13.49 1.00 -2.49
CA SER A 112 12.87 -0.33 -2.66
C SER A 112 11.42 -0.39 -2.18
N ILE A 113 11.03 0.36 -1.15
CA ILE A 113 9.64 0.44 -0.69
C ILE A 113 8.72 1.02 -1.78
N LEU A 114 9.18 2.09 -2.45
CA LEU A 114 8.41 2.69 -3.53
C LEU A 114 8.33 1.78 -4.75
N ILE A 115 9.40 1.06 -5.07
CA ILE A 115 9.43 0.09 -6.17
C ILE A 115 8.42 -1.04 -5.88
N VAL A 116 8.43 -1.59 -4.67
CA VAL A 116 7.45 -2.60 -4.24
C VAL A 116 6.02 -2.08 -4.40
N ALA A 117 5.74 -0.86 -3.92
CA ALA A 117 4.41 -0.27 -4.02
C ALA A 117 3.99 -0.07 -5.49
N LEU A 118 4.91 0.38 -6.35
CA LEU A 118 4.70 0.51 -7.81
C LEU A 118 4.40 -0.84 -8.46
N VAL A 119 5.21 -1.86 -8.19
CA VAL A 119 5.04 -3.20 -8.77
C VAL A 119 3.67 -3.78 -8.38
N ILE A 120 3.30 -3.73 -7.09
CA ILE A 120 2.00 -4.19 -6.61
C ILE A 120 0.87 -3.42 -7.29
N GLN A 121 0.99 -2.09 -7.40
CA GLN A 121 -0.02 -1.25 -8.01
C GLN A 121 -0.20 -1.57 -9.51
N MET A 122 0.90 -1.76 -10.25
CA MET A 122 0.89 -2.17 -11.65
C MET A 122 0.24 -3.54 -11.84
N LEU A 123 0.62 -4.53 -11.04
CA LEU A 123 0.03 -5.88 -11.10
C LEU A 123 -1.46 -5.86 -10.78
N CYS A 124 -1.86 -5.11 -9.76
CA CYS A 124 -3.28 -4.92 -9.43
C CYS A 124 -4.04 -4.24 -10.58
N ALA A 125 -3.46 -3.24 -11.24
CA ALA A 125 -4.06 -2.56 -12.39
C ALA A 125 -4.24 -3.52 -13.57
N VAL A 126 -3.21 -4.29 -13.91
CA VAL A 126 -3.26 -5.30 -14.99
C VAL A 126 -4.33 -6.35 -14.70
N ILE A 127 -4.33 -6.94 -13.50
CA ILE A 127 -5.31 -7.96 -13.13
C ILE A 127 -6.73 -7.37 -13.13
N ASN A 128 -6.90 -6.12 -12.70
CA ASN A 128 -8.21 -5.46 -12.67
C ASN A 128 -8.85 -5.30 -14.05
N VAL A 129 -8.09 -5.42 -15.15
CA VAL A 129 -8.66 -5.44 -16.51
C VAL A 129 -9.62 -6.62 -16.68
N TRP A 130 -9.23 -7.80 -16.19
CA TRP A 130 -10.03 -9.02 -16.34
C TRP A 130 -10.82 -9.37 -15.08
N TRP A 131 -10.22 -9.18 -13.92
CA TRP A 131 -10.79 -9.62 -12.66
C TRP A 131 -10.56 -8.63 -11.52
N LYS A 132 -11.61 -8.29 -10.77
CA LYS A 132 -11.55 -7.33 -9.66
C LYS A 132 -10.73 -7.90 -8.52
N ILE A 133 -9.52 -7.38 -8.28
CA ILE A 133 -8.65 -7.76 -7.17
C ILE A 133 -8.73 -6.74 -6.02
N SER A 134 -8.44 -7.17 -4.79
CA SER A 134 -8.41 -6.30 -3.62
C SER A 134 -7.05 -5.63 -3.43
N THR A 135 -6.95 -4.34 -3.76
CA THR A 135 -5.72 -3.54 -3.55
C THR A 135 -5.34 -3.39 -2.09
N HIS A 136 -6.32 -3.33 -1.17
CA HIS A 136 -6.04 -3.24 0.25
C HIS A 136 -5.33 -4.48 0.77
N THR A 137 -5.78 -5.66 0.38
CA THR A 137 -5.14 -6.92 0.79
C THR A 137 -3.83 -7.16 0.04
N ALA A 138 -3.70 -6.71 -1.21
CA ALA A 138 -2.43 -6.74 -1.93
C ALA A 138 -1.38 -5.84 -1.25
N ALA A 139 -1.78 -4.67 -0.81
CA ALA A 139 -0.89 -3.75 -0.14
C ALA A 139 -0.43 -4.27 1.24
N ILE A 140 -1.34 -4.80 2.09
CA ILE A 140 -0.95 -5.37 3.39
C ILE A 140 -0.15 -6.67 3.21
N GLY A 141 -0.45 -7.48 2.18
CA GLY A 141 0.38 -8.61 1.77
C GLY A 141 1.77 -8.17 1.34
N GLY A 142 1.86 -7.02 0.64
CA GLY A 142 3.13 -6.38 0.30
C GLY A 142 3.97 -6.00 1.51
N VAL A 143 3.35 -5.49 2.57
CA VAL A 143 4.05 -5.22 3.85
C VAL A 143 4.59 -6.52 4.45
N LEU A 144 3.82 -7.60 4.44
CA LEU A 144 4.27 -8.89 4.94
C LEU A 144 5.45 -9.43 4.13
N GLY A 145 5.35 -9.40 2.79
CA GLY A 145 6.42 -9.84 1.90
C GLY A 145 7.69 -9.00 2.04
N ALA A 146 7.54 -7.68 2.15
CA ALA A 146 8.67 -6.78 2.39
C ALA A 146 9.35 -7.04 3.74
N LEU A 147 8.57 -7.25 4.80
CA LEU A 147 9.09 -7.56 6.12
C LEU A 147 9.84 -8.90 6.15
N LEU A 148 9.35 -9.92 5.43
CA LEU A 148 10.04 -11.20 5.25
C LEU A 148 11.38 -11.01 4.51
N ALA A 149 11.38 -10.26 3.40
CA ALA A 149 12.59 -10.01 2.63
C ALA A 149 13.63 -9.21 3.44
N PHE A 150 13.22 -8.13 4.12
CA PHE A 150 14.12 -7.36 4.98
C PHE A 150 14.63 -8.16 6.18
N SER A 151 13.80 -9.01 6.78
CA SER A 151 14.23 -9.91 7.85
C SER A 151 15.33 -10.85 7.37
N PHE A 152 15.21 -11.35 6.14
CA PHE A 152 16.21 -12.20 5.53
C PHE A 152 17.51 -11.44 5.20
N ILE A 153 17.42 -10.27 4.56
CA ILE A 153 18.60 -9.46 4.14
C ILE A 153 19.34 -8.87 5.34
N LEU A 154 18.58 -8.30 6.29
CA LEU A 154 19.16 -7.60 7.45
C LEU A 154 19.40 -8.53 8.65
N ASN A 155 19.06 -9.79 8.53
CA ASN A 155 19.22 -10.85 9.54
C ASN A 155 18.71 -10.45 10.94
N PHE A 156 17.49 -9.87 11.01
CA PHE A 156 16.86 -9.51 12.27
C PHE A 156 15.62 -10.35 12.57
N ASN A 157 15.32 -10.54 13.85
CA ASN A 157 14.13 -11.29 14.26
C ASN A 157 12.86 -10.43 14.11
N SER A 158 12.07 -10.74 13.09
CA SER A 158 10.83 -10.02 12.76
C SER A 158 9.55 -10.72 13.23
N VAL A 159 9.62 -11.81 14.03
CA VAL A 159 8.47 -12.67 14.34
C VAL A 159 7.28 -11.88 14.91
N TRP A 160 7.50 -10.99 15.87
CA TRP A 160 6.43 -10.17 16.45
C TRP A 160 5.77 -9.25 15.42
N TRP A 161 6.56 -8.66 14.54
CA TRP A 161 6.06 -7.79 13.47
C TRP A 161 5.29 -8.57 12.43
N LEU A 162 5.75 -9.77 12.07
CA LEU A 162 5.02 -10.69 11.18
C LEU A 162 3.67 -11.07 11.79
N CYS A 163 3.60 -11.41 13.07
CA CYS A 163 2.34 -11.69 13.76
C CYS A 163 1.38 -10.49 13.71
N LEU A 164 1.88 -9.28 13.98
CA LEU A 164 1.06 -8.07 13.92
C LEU A 164 0.52 -7.81 12.51
N VAL A 165 1.35 -7.95 11.47
CA VAL A 165 0.93 -7.75 10.07
C VAL A 165 -0.05 -8.83 9.64
N VAL A 166 0.10 -10.09 10.07
CA VAL A 166 -0.87 -11.16 9.78
C VAL A 166 -2.23 -10.85 10.43
N ILE A 167 -2.25 -10.41 11.68
CA ILE A 167 -3.50 -9.98 12.34
C ILE A 167 -4.13 -8.80 11.59
N ALA A 168 -3.33 -7.79 11.25
CA ALA A 168 -3.80 -6.62 10.48
C ALA A 168 -4.36 -7.03 9.11
N SER A 169 -3.73 -8.02 8.43
CA SER A 169 -4.22 -8.52 7.15
C SER A 169 -5.57 -9.24 7.27
N GLY A 170 -5.77 -9.98 8.36
CA GLY A 170 -7.06 -10.58 8.69
C GLY A 170 -8.15 -9.51 8.91
N ILE A 171 -7.84 -8.45 9.64
CA ILE A 171 -8.76 -7.32 9.87
C ILE A 171 -9.10 -6.61 8.55
N VAL A 172 -8.09 -6.32 7.72
CA VAL A 172 -8.29 -5.70 6.39
C VAL A 172 -9.15 -6.61 5.52
N GLY A 173 -8.79 -7.88 5.37
CA GLY A 173 -9.52 -8.83 4.54
C GLY A 173 -10.98 -8.97 4.95
N SER A 174 -11.23 -9.18 6.24
CA SER A 174 -12.59 -9.26 6.81
C SER A 174 -13.37 -7.98 6.57
N SER A 175 -12.75 -6.80 6.75
CA SER A 175 -13.38 -5.51 6.50
C SER A 175 -13.85 -5.37 5.05
N ARG A 176 -13.07 -5.83 4.07
CA ARG A 176 -13.43 -5.75 2.63
C ARG A 176 -14.60 -6.67 2.29
N ILE A 177 -14.72 -7.82 2.96
CA ILE A 177 -15.83 -8.77 2.80
C ILE A 177 -17.08 -8.23 3.48
N ILE A 178 -17.00 -7.75 4.72
CA ILE A 178 -18.12 -7.16 5.47
C ILE A 178 -18.73 -5.97 4.71
N LEU A 179 -17.88 -5.12 4.14
CA LEU A 179 -18.31 -3.98 3.31
C LEU A 179 -18.83 -4.39 1.92
N ARG A 180 -18.93 -5.68 1.62
CA ARG A 180 -19.37 -6.25 0.33
C ARG A 180 -18.63 -5.68 -0.90
N GLN A 181 -17.39 -5.28 -0.72
CA GLN A 181 -16.58 -4.70 -1.79
C GLN A 181 -15.79 -5.75 -2.57
N HIS A 182 -15.46 -6.87 -1.92
CA HIS A 182 -14.71 -7.97 -2.49
C HIS A 182 -15.21 -9.33 -1.97
N THR A 183 -14.99 -10.37 -2.78
CA THR A 183 -15.19 -11.78 -2.38
C THR A 183 -13.97 -12.30 -1.64
N LEU A 184 -14.10 -13.43 -0.94
CA LEU A 184 -12.98 -14.08 -0.25
C LEU A 184 -11.83 -14.38 -1.22
N THR A 185 -12.13 -14.91 -2.42
CA THR A 185 -11.13 -15.22 -3.44
C THR A 185 -10.35 -13.99 -3.91
N GLN A 186 -11.02 -12.83 -4.06
CA GLN A 186 -10.37 -11.57 -4.43
C GLN A 186 -9.46 -11.03 -3.33
N VAL A 187 -9.84 -11.25 -2.07
CA VAL A 187 -9.07 -10.86 -0.89
C VAL A 187 -7.83 -11.73 -0.74
N THR A 188 -7.98 -13.04 -0.79
CA THR A 188 -6.85 -14.00 -0.65
C THR A 188 -5.88 -13.90 -1.82
N ALA A 189 -6.36 -13.82 -3.06
CA ALA A 189 -5.50 -13.64 -4.23
C ALA A 189 -4.71 -12.32 -4.14
N GLY A 190 -5.35 -11.22 -3.72
CA GLY A 190 -4.67 -9.95 -3.51
C GLY A 190 -3.56 -10.06 -2.47
N PHE A 191 -3.84 -10.70 -1.34
CA PHE A 191 -2.88 -10.89 -0.25
C PHE A 191 -1.63 -11.67 -0.71
N PHE A 192 -1.81 -12.81 -1.36
CA PHE A 192 -0.69 -13.60 -1.87
C PHE A 192 0.07 -12.90 -3.00
N LEU A 193 -0.63 -12.20 -3.90
CA LEU A 193 0.02 -11.35 -4.91
C LEU A 193 0.96 -10.35 -4.24
N GLY A 194 0.49 -9.67 -3.20
CA GLY A 194 1.29 -8.70 -2.46
C GLY A 194 2.54 -9.31 -1.84
N ILE A 195 2.40 -10.45 -1.14
CA ILE A 195 3.53 -11.14 -0.50
C ILE A 195 4.60 -11.50 -1.53
N ILE A 196 4.19 -12.20 -2.58
CA ILE A 196 5.10 -12.71 -3.61
C ILE A 196 5.80 -11.55 -4.31
N SER A 197 5.03 -10.56 -4.76
CA SER A 197 5.58 -9.40 -5.48
C SER A 197 6.59 -8.63 -4.63
N ALA A 198 6.25 -8.33 -3.36
CA ALA A 198 7.13 -7.56 -2.49
C ALA A 198 8.40 -8.34 -2.14
N PHE A 199 8.27 -9.61 -1.78
CA PHE A 199 9.40 -10.45 -1.42
C PHE A 199 10.42 -10.53 -2.56
N PHE A 200 9.97 -10.91 -3.75
CA PHE A 200 10.86 -11.03 -4.90
C PHE A 200 11.42 -9.68 -5.37
N THR A 201 10.62 -8.62 -5.34
CA THR A 201 11.10 -7.28 -5.71
C THR A 201 12.25 -6.83 -4.82
N ILE A 202 12.16 -7.03 -3.51
CA ILE A 202 13.23 -6.61 -2.57
C ILE A 202 14.47 -7.51 -2.67
N ILE A 203 14.30 -8.82 -2.91
CA ILE A 203 15.44 -9.74 -3.05
C ILE A 203 16.22 -9.49 -4.36
N LEU A 204 15.54 -9.02 -5.42
CA LEU A 204 16.15 -8.81 -6.74
C LEU A 204 16.79 -7.42 -6.95
N ILE A 205 16.49 -6.45 -6.07
CA ILE A 205 17.04 -5.09 -6.08
C ILE A 205 18.24 -4.99 -5.14
#